data_b81f50097587eab24bb92e2eeaae1399
#
_entry.id   b81f50097587eab24bb92e2eeaae1399
#
_cell.length_a   1.000
_cell.length_b   1.000
_cell.length_c   1.000
_cell.angle_alpha   90.00
_cell.angle_beta   90.00
_cell.angle_gamma   90.00
#
_symmetry.space_group_name_H-M   'P 1'
#
loop_
_entity.id
_entity.type
_entity.pdbx_description
1 polymer ?
#
loop_
_entity_poly.entity_id
_entity_poly.type
_entity_poly.pdbx_seq_one_letter_code
_entity_poly.pdbx_strand_id
1 'polypeptide(L)'
;YRICLPEEEIPENSVLYYYIEDEMSPEELELLQSTVAINQYLSAEKTREILADLEHKKPFDCREQSLYTAFADPRLKNQATDIFASLSVIRDSIRKKKKLRILYGRYDRNLELAPTSEDARTIEPYAVMSSNGYYYLIAGNPKYPDGLTNFRIDRILQIQMLDEPRKPLPSALLPYFRDAAHEVFQASEYRNDHPVMYSDETVRIHLSCDPVILNNLVDDFGWSIQTRDIKDPDHPDWVHVTAKASLMGAAVF
;
A
#
# COMPACT_ATOMS: atom_id res chain seq x y z
N TYR A 1 28.60 -9.00 -9.15
CA TYR A 1 29.42 -9.71 -8.16
C TYR A 1 30.79 -9.03 -8.15
N ARG A 2 31.21 -8.53 -7.00
CA ARG A 2 32.54 -7.96 -6.80
C ARG A 2 33.37 -8.99 -6.04
N ILE A 3 34.45 -9.47 -6.63
CA ILE A 3 35.40 -10.34 -5.94
C ILE A 3 36.35 -9.41 -5.21
N CYS A 4 36.33 -9.42 -3.87
CA CYS A 4 37.26 -8.68 -3.05
C CYS A 4 38.40 -9.62 -2.67
N LEU A 5 39.63 -9.18 -2.89
CA LEU A 5 40.83 -9.85 -2.34
C LEU A 5 41.12 -9.18 -1.00
N PRO A 6 41.45 -9.93 0.04
CA PRO A 6 41.92 -9.34 1.30
C PRO A 6 43.21 -8.54 1.04
N GLU A 7 43.28 -7.31 1.58
CA GLU A 7 44.44 -6.42 1.42
C GLU A 7 45.67 -6.85 2.27
N GLU A 8 45.55 -7.88 3.11
CA GLU A 8 46.64 -8.37 3.94
C GLU A 8 47.58 -9.29 3.15
N GLU A 9 48.92 -9.18 3.41
CA GLU A 9 49.93 -10.05 2.82
C GLU A 9 49.63 -11.53 3.14
N ILE A 10 49.33 -12.29 2.10
CA ILE A 10 48.99 -13.70 2.20
C ILE A 10 50.29 -14.49 2.34
N PRO A 11 50.48 -15.26 3.43
CA PRO A 11 51.65 -16.14 3.59
C PRO A 11 51.77 -17.16 2.45
N GLU A 12 52.98 -17.48 2.05
CA GLU A 12 53.33 -18.29 0.87
C GLU A 12 52.68 -19.70 0.79
N ASN A 13 52.04 -20.18 1.87
CA ASN A 13 51.33 -21.47 1.93
C ASN A 13 49.83 -21.33 2.33
N SER A 14 49.22 -20.19 2.10
CA SER A 14 47.84 -19.94 2.49
C SER A 14 46.84 -20.37 1.44
N VAL A 15 45.70 -20.91 1.85
CA VAL A 15 44.56 -21.16 1.01
C VAL A 15 43.83 -19.83 0.79
N LEU A 16 43.72 -19.40 -0.46
CA LEU A 16 42.97 -18.22 -0.83
C LEU A 16 41.46 -18.48 -0.68
N TYR A 17 40.82 -17.74 0.22
CA TYR A 17 39.38 -17.73 0.36
C TYR A 17 38.84 -16.52 -0.41
N TYR A 18 37.92 -16.79 -1.33
CA TYR A 18 37.15 -15.75 -2.00
C TYR A 18 35.81 -15.64 -1.31
N TYR A 19 35.35 -14.43 -1.01
CA TYR A 19 34.02 -14.20 -0.57
C TYR A 19 33.33 -13.25 -1.55
N ILE A 20 32.03 -13.40 -1.66
CA ILE A 20 31.18 -12.49 -2.43
C ILE A 20 30.60 -11.53 -1.41
N GLU A 21 30.85 -10.25 -1.57
CA GLU A 21 30.20 -9.22 -0.76
C GLU A 21 28.73 -9.17 -1.15
N ASP A 22 27.86 -9.51 -0.23
CA ASP A 22 26.43 -9.45 -0.44
C ASP A 22 25.99 -8.00 -0.46
N GLU A 23 25.11 -7.62 -1.42
CA GLU A 23 24.57 -6.27 -1.56
C GLU A 23 23.64 -5.89 -0.40
N MET A 24 23.21 -6.86 0.42
CA MET A 24 22.26 -6.69 1.51
C MET A 24 22.74 -7.41 2.77
N SER A 25 22.56 -6.77 3.92
CA SER A 25 22.83 -7.42 5.21
C SER A 25 21.78 -8.52 5.52
N PRO A 26 22.11 -9.48 6.41
CA PRO A 26 21.14 -10.48 6.88
C PRO A 26 19.87 -9.85 7.46
N GLU A 27 19.99 -8.75 8.21
CA GLU A 27 18.88 -8.04 8.84
C GLU A 27 17.99 -7.34 7.80
N GLU A 28 18.57 -6.76 6.76
CA GLU A 28 17.82 -6.17 5.65
C GLU A 28 17.03 -7.23 4.89
N LEU A 29 17.65 -8.40 4.66
CA LEU A 29 17.01 -9.52 3.99
C LEU A 29 15.85 -10.08 4.84
N GLU A 30 16.05 -10.20 6.15
CA GLU A 30 15.03 -10.66 7.08
C GLU A 30 13.85 -9.70 7.17
N LEU A 31 14.10 -8.39 7.18
CA LEU A 31 13.06 -7.37 7.08
C LEU A 31 12.23 -7.53 5.81
N LEU A 32 12.87 -7.74 4.66
CA LEU A 32 12.17 -7.98 3.40
C LEU A 32 11.34 -9.26 3.44
N GLN A 33 11.89 -10.36 3.97
CA GLN A 33 11.17 -11.63 4.12
C GLN A 33 9.93 -11.45 5.01
N SER A 34 10.06 -10.77 6.14
CA SER A 34 8.95 -10.47 7.05
C SER A 34 7.88 -9.65 6.35
N THR A 35 8.28 -8.59 5.62
CA THR A 35 7.37 -7.74 4.85
C THR A 35 6.58 -8.52 3.80
N VAL A 36 7.24 -9.46 3.09
CA VAL A 36 6.59 -10.33 2.11
C VAL A 36 5.64 -11.31 2.81
N ALA A 37 6.06 -11.89 3.94
CA ALA A 37 5.27 -12.88 4.68
C ALA A 37 3.93 -12.33 5.18
N ILE A 38 3.91 -11.12 5.76
CA ILE A 38 2.69 -10.48 6.30
C ILE A 38 1.79 -9.88 5.23
N ASN A 39 2.26 -9.78 4.00
CA ASN A 39 1.54 -9.10 2.93
C ASN A 39 0.26 -9.84 2.54
N GLN A 40 -0.88 -9.16 2.59
CA GLN A 40 -2.20 -9.76 2.34
C GLN A 40 -2.65 -9.72 0.88
N TYR A 41 -2.07 -8.86 0.05
CA TYR A 41 -2.42 -8.80 -1.38
C TYR A 41 -1.72 -9.85 -2.23
N LEU A 42 -0.68 -10.51 -1.69
CA LEU A 42 -0.05 -11.66 -2.34
C LEU A 42 -0.85 -12.94 -2.04
N SER A 43 -0.94 -13.85 -3.02
CA SER A 43 -1.43 -15.20 -2.76
C SER A 43 -0.43 -15.98 -1.88
N ALA A 44 -0.91 -17.01 -1.20
CA ALA A 44 -0.05 -17.87 -0.40
C ALA A 44 1.04 -18.57 -1.24
N GLU A 45 0.72 -18.91 -2.49
CA GLU A 45 1.67 -19.50 -3.44
C GLU A 45 2.76 -18.49 -3.82
N LYS A 46 2.36 -17.29 -4.25
CA LYS A 46 3.31 -16.23 -4.64
C LYS A 46 4.17 -15.76 -3.48
N THR A 47 3.62 -15.73 -2.26
CA THR A 47 4.41 -15.46 -1.04
C THR A 47 5.52 -16.49 -0.87
N ARG A 48 5.20 -17.80 -0.98
CA ARG A 48 6.21 -18.86 -0.85
C ARG A 48 7.30 -18.80 -1.92
N GLU A 49 6.92 -18.49 -3.14
CA GLU A 49 7.84 -18.32 -4.27
C GLU A 49 8.86 -17.19 -3.99
N ILE A 50 8.36 -15.99 -3.63
CA ILE A 50 9.22 -14.83 -3.36
C ILE A 50 10.11 -15.09 -2.12
N LEU A 51 9.58 -15.73 -1.07
CA LEU A 51 10.38 -16.07 0.11
C LEU A 51 11.48 -17.07 -0.22
N ALA A 52 11.22 -18.07 -1.09
CA ALA A 52 12.24 -19.01 -1.54
C ALA A 52 13.34 -18.29 -2.35
N ASP A 53 12.97 -17.37 -3.24
CA ASP A 53 13.93 -16.58 -4.01
C ASP A 53 14.80 -15.69 -3.10
N LEU A 54 14.21 -15.11 -2.06
CA LEU A 54 14.96 -14.33 -1.06
C LEU A 54 15.87 -15.20 -0.20
N GLU A 55 15.44 -16.42 0.16
CA GLU A 55 16.25 -17.37 0.93
C GLU A 55 17.54 -17.77 0.20
N HIS A 56 17.49 -17.90 -1.13
CA HIS A 56 18.66 -18.17 -1.95
C HIS A 56 19.69 -17.04 -1.95
N LYS A 57 19.30 -15.85 -1.52
CA LYS A 57 20.19 -14.68 -1.41
C LYS A 57 20.86 -14.57 -0.04
N LYS A 58 20.50 -15.42 0.94
CA LYS A 58 21.15 -15.40 2.24
C LYS A 58 22.59 -15.88 2.13
N PRO A 59 23.54 -15.21 2.82
CA PRO A 59 24.88 -15.69 2.98
C PRO A 59 24.89 -17.12 3.54
N PHE A 60 25.87 -17.91 3.15
CA PHE A 60 25.94 -19.34 3.51
C PHE A 60 26.01 -19.57 5.03
N ASP A 61 26.65 -18.66 5.76
CA ASP A 61 26.83 -18.68 7.21
C ASP A 61 25.61 -18.14 8.00
N CYS A 62 24.66 -17.45 7.33
CA CYS A 62 23.47 -16.87 7.94
C CYS A 62 22.20 -17.69 7.72
N ARG A 63 22.30 -18.97 7.32
CA ARG A 63 21.15 -19.85 7.07
C ARG A 63 20.54 -20.45 8.34
N GLU A 64 21.01 -20.03 9.52
CA GLU A 64 20.40 -20.40 10.78
C GLU A 64 19.07 -19.66 10.99
N GLN A 65 18.19 -20.24 11.81
CA GLN A 65 16.79 -19.88 11.98
C GLN A 65 16.56 -18.36 12.06
N SER A 66 15.68 -17.84 11.20
CA SER A 66 15.13 -16.51 11.32
C SER A 66 14.51 -16.31 12.71
N LEU A 67 14.93 -15.26 13.41
CA LEU A 67 14.38 -14.88 14.72
C LEU A 67 12.97 -14.28 14.58
N TYR A 68 12.57 -13.88 13.38
CA TYR A 68 11.30 -13.25 13.10
C TYR A 68 10.41 -14.20 12.31
N THR A 69 9.30 -14.58 12.88
CA THR A 69 8.24 -15.31 12.21
C THR A 69 7.05 -14.39 12.08
N ALA A 70 6.93 -13.74 10.93
CA ALA A 70 5.73 -13.00 10.57
C ALA A 70 4.90 -13.86 9.61
N PHE A 71 3.77 -14.37 10.07
CA PHE A 71 2.84 -15.10 9.22
C PHE A 71 1.50 -14.37 9.18
N ALA A 72 1.08 -13.97 7.98
CA ALA A 72 -0.32 -13.65 7.78
C ALA A 72 -1.12 -14.97 7.73
N ASP A 73 -2.30 -15.00 8.34
CA ASP A 73 -3.23 -16.11 8.17
C ASP A 73 -3.43 -16.36 6.66
N PRO A 74 -3.19 -17.60 6.16
CA PRO A 74 -3.36 -17.90 4.74
C PRO A 74 -4.74 -17.55 4.19
N ARG A 75 -5.77 -17.53 5.06
CA ARG A 75 -7.15 -17.14 4.70
C ARG A 75 -7.29 -15.65 4.41
N LEU A 76 -6.39 -14.81 4.95
CA LEU A 76 -6.36 -13.38 4.69
C LEU A 76 -5.59 -13.01 3.43
N LYS A 77 -4.87 -13.97 2.84
CA LYS A 77 -4.14 -13.74 1.60
C LYS A 77 -5.07 -13.71 0.39
N ASN A 78 -4.67 -12.95 -0.61
CA ASN A 78 -5.41 -12.88 -1.87
C ASN A 78 -5.56 -14.29 -2.49
N GLN A 79 -6.79 -14.68 -2.76
CA GLN A 79 -7.12 -15.98 -3.37
C GLN A 79 -7.60 -15.87 -4.82
N ALA A 80 -7.83 -14.65 -5.30
CA ALA A 80 -8.66 -14.44 -6.49
C ALA A 80 -7.91 -13.95 -7.73
N THR A 81 -6.77 -13.27 -7.59
CA THR A 81 -6.15 -12.58 -8.73
C THR A 81 -4.63 -12.57 -8.70
N ASP A 82 -4.03 -12.63 -9.88
CA ASP A 82 -2.61 -12.28 -10.03
C ASP A 82 -2.46 -10.76 -9.92
N ILE A 83 -2.02 -10.33 -8.73
CA ILE A 83 -1.82 -8.91 -8.41
C ILE A 83 -0.79 -8.26 -9.33
N PHE A 84 0.26 -8.98 -9.74
CA PHE A 84 1.32 -8.42 -10.59
C PHE A 84 0.84 -8.20 -12.02
N ALA A 85 0.04 -9.11 -12.57
CA ALA A 85 -0.62 -8.91 -13.86
C ALA A 85 -1.55 -7.69 -13.81
N SER A 86 -2.38 -7.57 -12.77
CA SER A 86 -3.27 -6.43 -12.57
C SER A 86 -2.50 -5.11 -12.44
N LEU A 87 -1.44 -5.06 -11.62
CA LEU A 87 -0.58 -3.88 -11.46
C LEU A 87 0.10 -3.48 -12.76
N SER A 88 0.53 -4.45 -13.58
CA SER A 88 1.13 -4.17 -14.88
C SER A 88 0.16 -3.48 -15.83
N VAL A 89 -1.07 -4.00 -15.95
CA VAL A 89 -2.12 -3.40 -16.79
C VAL A 89 -2.50 -2.01 -16.29
N ILE A 90 -2.65 -1.83 -14.97
CA ILE A 90 -2.98 -0.54 -14.35
C ILE A 90 -1.87 0.48 -14.63
N ARG A 91 -0.60 0.13 -14.39
CA ARG A 91 0.55 1.00 -14.63
C ARG A 91 0.60 1.45 -16.10
N ASP A 92 0.40 0.53 -17.03
CA ASP A 92 0.41 0.83 -18.46
C ASP A 92 -0.75 1.75 -18.86
N SER A 93 -1.92 1.53 -18.29
CA SER A 93 -3.10 2.37 -18.50
C SER A 93 -2.88 3.80 -17.98
N ILE A 94 -2.35 3.97 -16.77
CA ILE A 94 -2.01 5.30 -16.22
C ILE A 94 -0.98 6.00 -17.11
N ARG A 95 0.11 5.32 -17.47
CA ARG A 95 1.17 5.88 -18.33
C ARG A 95 0.66 6.31 -19.69
N LYS A 96 -0.22 5.51 -20.31
CA LYS A 96 -0.81 5.78 -21.63
C LYS A 96 -2.03 6.67 -21.57
N LYS A 97 -2.47 7.07 -20.36
CA LYS A 97 -3.69 7.87 -20.12
C LYS A 97 -4.93 7.25 -20.76
N LYS A 98 -5.07 5.92 -20.60
CA LYS A 98 -6.19 5.13 -21.14
C LYS A 98 -7.16 4.72 -20.04
N LYS A 99 -8.41 4.43 -20.42
CA LYS A 99 -9.42 3.87 -19.50
C LYS A 99 -9.15 2.40 -19.21
N LEU A 100 -9.71 1.93 -18.09
CA LEU A 100 -9.75 0.52 -17.71
C LEU A 100 -11.20 0.03 -17.68
N ARG A 101 -11.40 -1.20 -18.08
CA ARG A 101 -12.61 -1.98 -17.84
C ARG A 101 -12.32 -3.00 -16.78
N ILE A 102 -13.07 -2.98 -15.68
CA ILE A 102 -12.85 -3.87 -14.54
C ILE A 102 -14.15 -4.59 -14.13
N LEU A 103 -14.03 -5.85 -13.74
CA LEU A 103 -15.03 -6.56 -12.96
C LEU A 103 -14.58 -6.53 -11.51
N TYR A 104 -15.36 -5.89 -10.63
CA TYR A 104 -14.97 -5.65 -9.24
C TYR A 104 -15.78 -6.51 -8.29
N GLY A 105 -15.08 -7.17 -7.34
CA GLY A 105 -15.66 -8.07 -6.37
C GLY A 105 -15.84 -7.44 -4.98
N ARG A 106 -16.70 -8.07 -4.20
CA ARG A 106 -16.81 -7.90 -2.75
C ARG A 106 -17.10 -9.25 -2.11
N TYR A 107 -16.76 -9.40 -0.85
CA TYR A 107 -17.12 -10.59 -0.09
C TYR A 107 -18.65 -10.64 0.12
N ASP A 108 -19.23 -11.77 -0.15
CA ASP A 108 -20.61 -12.10 0.16
C ASP A 108 -20.76 -12.56 1.62
N ARG A 109 -21.96 -12.99 2.00
CA ARG A 109 -22.26 -13.52 3.34
C ARG A 109 -21.54 -14.85 3.67
N ASN A 110 -21.03 -15.54 2.67
CA ASN A 110 -20.29 -16.79 2.82
C ASN A 110 -18.78 -16.52 2.85
N LEU A 111 -18.36 -15.26 2.83
CA LEU A 111 -16.97 -14.79 2.74
C LEU A 111 -16.28 -15.20 1.42
N GLU A 112 -17.05 -15.40 0.36
CA GLU A 112 -16.56 -15.65 -0.99
C GLU A 112 -16.51 -14.34 -1.78
N LEU A 113 -15.43 -14.14 -2.53
CA LEU A 113 -15.27 -12.94 -3.36
C LEU A 113 -16.12 -13.09 -4.63
N ALA A 114 -17.25 -12.39 -4.68
CA ALA A 114 -18.21 -12.42 -5.77
C ALA A 114 -18.28 -11.05 -6.49
N PRO A 115 -18.61 -10.99 -7.79
CA PRO A 115 -18.80 -9.73 -8.50
C PRO A 115 -19.85 -8.85 -7.84
N THR A 116 -19.57 -7.54 -7.74
CA THR A 116 -20.55 -6.56 -7.23
C THR A 116 -21.67 -6.26 -8.23
N SER A 117 -21.50 -6.64 -9.49
CA SER A 117 -22.41 -6.44 -10.61
C SER A 117 -22.05 -7.45 -11.69
N GLU A 118 -23.01 -7.90 -12.49
CA GLU A 118 -22.77 -8.77 -13.65
C GLU A 118 -21.97 -8.04 -14.73
N ASP A 119 -22.14 -6.71 -14.82
CA ASP A 119 -21.45 -5.90 -15.81
C ASP A 119 -20.13 -5.35 -15.30
N ALA A 120 -19.09 -5.50 -16.12
CA ALA A 120 -17.83 -4.82 -15.93
C ALA A 120 -18.01 -3.30 -16.11
N ARG A 121 -17.35 -2.52 -15.24
CA ARG A 121 -17.41 -1.05 -15.27
C ARG A 121 -16.17 -0.46 -15.92
N THR A 122 -16.38 0.61 -16.69
CA THR A 122 -15.29 1.41 -17.23
C THR A 122 -14.91 2.49 -16.23
N ILE A 123 -13.62 2.59 -15.90
CA ILE A 123 -13.07 3.55 -14.93
C ILE A 123 -11.91 4.33 -15.53
N GLU A 124 -11.55 5.43 -14.92
CA GLU A 124 -10.48 6.33 -15.34
C GLU A 124 -9.34 6.30 -14.33
N PRO A 125 -8.25 5.54 -14.57
CA PRO A 125 -7.18 5.35 -13.61
C PRO A 125 -6.27 6.58 -13.53
N TYR A 126 -5.95 7.02 -12.31
CA TYR A 126 -5.09 8.19 -12.07
C TYR A 126 -3.82 7.85 -11.30
N ALA A 127 -3.91 7.07 -10.22
CA ALA A 127 -2.77 6.72 -9.38
C ALA A 127 -2.94 5.35 -8.73
N VAL A 128 -1.82 4.78 -8.29
CA VAL A 128 -1.77 3.60 -7.42
C VAL A 128 -1.01 3.96 -6.16
N MET A 129 -1.50 3.49 -5.02
CA MET A 129 -0.79 3.62 -3.75
C MET A 129 -0.98 2.38 -2.88
N SER A 130 -0.09 2.21 -1.90
CA SER A 130 -0.25 1.23 -0.83
C SER A 130 -0.72 1.92 0.45
N SER A 131 -1.68 1.33 1.13
CA SER A 131 -2.16 1.76 2.45
C SER A 131 -2.67 0.57 3.23
N ASN A 132 -2.31 0.48 4.52
CA ASN A 132 -2.75 -0.57 5.45
C ASN A 132 -2.58 -2.01 4.89
N GLY A 133 -1.45 -2.27 4.22
CA GLY A 133 -1.12 -3.59 3.67
C GLY A 133 -1.85 -3.96 2.38
N TYR A 134 -2.55 -3.03 1.74
CA TYR A 134 -3.24 -3.24 0.46
C TYR A 134 -2.83 -2.21 -0.59
N TYR A 135 -2.92 -2.61 -1.86
CA TYR A 135 -2.82 -1.68 -2.99
C TYR A 135 -4.19 -1.14 -3.37
N TYR A 136 -4.24 0.16 -3.62
CA TYR A 136 -5.43 0.87 -4.07
C TYR A 136 -5.17 1.55 -5.40
N LEU A 137 -6.12 1.37 -6.32
CA LEU A 137 -6.22 2.15 -7.55
C LEU A 137 -7.16 3.32 -7.31
N ILE A 138 -6.65 4.54 -7.44
CA ILE A 138 -7.44 5.77 -7.38
C ILE A 138 -7.95 6.06 -8.78
N ALA A 139 -9.25 6.05 -8.97
CA ALA A 139 -9.86 6.19 -10.28
C ALA A 139 -11.16 6.97 -10.26
N GLY A 140 -11.46 7.67 -11.36
CA GLY A 140 -12.79 8.20 -11.66
C GLY A 140 -13.75 7.05 -11.93
N ASN A 141 -14.96 7.17 -11.36
CA ASN A 141 -15.99 6.15 -11.47
C ASN A 141 -17.24 6.76 -12.12
N PRO A 142 -17.74 6.24 -13.26
CA PRO A 142 -18.92 6.77 -13.92
C PRO A 142 -20.17 6.81 -13.07
N LYS A 143 -20.25 5.93 -12.04
CA LYS A 143 -21.35 5.95 -11.07
C LYS A 143 -21.38 7.24 -10.25
N TYR A 144 -20.24 7.91 -10.14
CA TYR A 144 -20.07 9.17 -9.42
C TYR A 144 -19.30 10.12 -10.35
N PRO A 145 -19.98 10.88 -11.24
CA PRO A 145 -19.35 11.63 -12.35
C PRO A 145 -18.25 12.60 -11.92
N ASP A 146 -18.39 13.19 -10.73
CA ASP A 146 -17.40 14.12 -10.14
C ASP A 146 -16.63 13.49 -8.98
N GLY A 147 -16.85 12.20 -8.75
CA GLY A 147 -16.31 11.45 -7.61
C GLY A 147 -15.17 10.53 -7.99
N LEU A 148 -14.39 10.23 -6.98
CA LEU A 148 -13.33 9.26 -7.04
C LEU A 148 -13.78 7.97 -6.34
N THR A 149 -13.12 6.88 -6.68
CA THR A 149 -13.24 5.61 -5.97
C THR A 149 -11.85 5.03 -5.79
N ASN A 150 -11.55 4.62 -4.56
CA ASN A 150 -10.34 3.88 -4.22
C ASN A 150 -10.64 2.38 -4.32
N PHE A 151 -10.27 1.78 -5.44
CA PHE A 151 -10.49 0.35 -5.67
C PHE A 151 -9.33 -0.45 -5.08
N ARG A 152 -9.61 -1.37 -4.17
CA ARG A 152 -8.63 -2.36 -3.75
C ARG A 152 -8.29 -3.26 -4.95
N ILE A 153 -6.99 -3.35 -5.30
CA ILE A 153 -6.56 -4.07 -6.51
C ILE A 153 -6.77 -5.58 -6.36
N ASP A 154 -6.62 -6.13 -5.15
CA ASP A 154 -6.87 -7.53 -4.83
C ASP A 154 -8.36 -7.97 -4.96
N ARG A 155 -9.28 -7.01 -5.15
CA ARG A 155 -10.70 -7.25 -5.41
C ARG A 155 -11.08 -7.09 -6.88
N ILE A 156 -10.13 -6.81 -7.75
CA ILE A 156 -10.37 -6.73 -9.19
C ILE A 156 -10.32 -8.14 -9.76
N LEU A 157 -11.48 -8.69 -10.15
CA LEU A 157 -11.60 -10.05 -10.67
C LEU A 157 -11.15 -10.16 -12.13
N GLN A 158 -11.42 -9.11 -12.92
CA GLN A 158 -10.99 -9.00 -14.32
C GLN A 158 -10.58 -7.56 -14.61
N ILE A 159 -9.57 -7.39 -15.44
CA ILE A 159 -9.06 -6.08 -15.83
C ILE A 159 -8.64 -6.08 -17.29
N GLN A 160 -8.99 -5.02 -17.99
CA GLN A 160 -8.61 -4.79 -19.39
C GLN A 160 -8.35 -3.30 -19.63
N MET A 161 -7.24 -2.96 -20.26
CA MET A 161 -7.00 -1.62 -20.76
C MET A 161 -7.79 -1.42 -22.06
N LEU A 162 -8.49 -0.28 -22.14
CA LEU A 162 -9.24 0.14 -23.34
C LEU A 162 -8.39 1.09 -24.19
N ASP A 163 -8.74 1.23 -25.47
CA ASP A 163 -8.09 2.20 -26.35
C ASP A 163 -8.60 3.64 -26.16
N GLU A 164 -9.68 3.80 -25.40
CA GLU A 164 -10.26 5.09 -25.08
C GLU A 164 -9.38 5.90 -24.13
N PRO A 165 -9.14 7.20 -24.39
CA PRO A 165 -8.41 8.07 -23.48
C PRO A 165 -9.22 8.31 -22.19
N ARG A 166 -8.52 8.36 -21.04
CA ARG A 166 -9.14 8.82 -19.79
C ARG A 166 -9.34 10.33 -19.80
N LYS A 167 -10.26 10.83 -18.98
CA LYS A 167 -10.39 12.27 -18.72
C LYS A 167 -9.15 12.83 -18.05
N PRO A 168 -8.90 14.15 -18.14
CA PRO A 168 -7.91 14.84 -17.34
C PRO A 168 -8.09 14.58 -15.84
N LEU A 169 -7.07 14.91 -15.05
CA LEU A 169 -7.15 14.85 -13.58
C LEU A 169 -8.34 15.69 -13.08
N PRO A 170 -9.23 15.09 -12.28
CA PRO A 170 -10.33 15.84 -11.68
C PRO A 170 -9.80 16.84 -10.64
N SER A 171 -10.54 17.93 -10.43
CA SER A 171 -10.17 18.99 -9.48
C SER A 171 -9.89 18.47 -8.07
N ALA A 172 -10.60 17.44 -7.63
CA ALA A 172 -10.41 16.79 -6.34
C ALA A 172 -9.03 16.14 -6.17
N LEU A 173 -8.36 15.75 -7.28
CA LEU A 173 -7.03 15.15 -7.24
C LEU A 173 -5.89 16.16 -7.46
N LEU A 174 -6.17 17.33 -8.00
CA LEU A 174 -5.12 18.33 -8.28
C LEU A 174 -4.22 18.66 -7.07
N PRO A 175 -4.75 18.80 -5.83
CA PRO A 175 -3.92 19.06 -4.67
C PRO A 175 -2.86 17.99 -4.38
N TYR A 176 -3.10 16.76 -4.81
CA TYR A 176 -2.23 15.62 -4.55
C TYR A 176 -1.27 15.30 -5.71
N PHE A 177 -1.22 16.13 -6.73
CA PHE A 177 -0.28 15.98 -7.83
C PHE A 177 0.68 17.18 -7.89
N ARG A 178 1.96 16.92 -7.72
CA ARG A 178 3.02 17.89 -8.01
C ARG A 178 3.40 17.72 -9.47
N ASP A 179 3.76 18.83 -10.11
CA ASP A 179 4.14 18.86 -11.51
C ASP A 179 3.05 18.29 -12.45
N ALA A 180 2.18 19.18 -12.92
CA ALA A 180 1.09 18.82 -13.83
C ALA A 180 1.55 18.14 -15.14
N ALA A 181 2.81 18.33 -15.54
CA ALA A 181 3.37 17.72 -16.75
C ALA A 181 3.72 16.23 -16.55
N HIS A 182 4.25 15.88 -15.37
CA HIS A 182 4.69 14.52 -15.05
C HIS A 182 3.70 13.76 -14.15
N GLU A 183 2.66 14.43 -13.66
CA GLU A 183 1.60 13.84 -12.80
C GLU A 183 2.19 13.05 -11.61
N VAL A 184 3.11 13.67 -10.85
CA VAL A 184 3.73 13.01 -9.67
C VAL A 184 2.77 13.01 -8.50
N PHE A 185 2.23 11.84 -8.18
CA PHE A 185 1.24 11.66 -7.11
C PHE A 185 1.87 11.66 -5.70
N GLN A 186 1.29 12.45 -4.78
CA GLN A 186 1.69 12.57 -3.39
C GLN A 186 0.87 11.63 -2.51
N ALA A 187 1.28 10.36 -2.45
CA ALA A 187 0.51 9.30 -1.80
C ALA A 187 0.31 9.53 -0.29
N SER A 188 1.31 10.08 0.41
CA SER A 188 1.23 10.39 1.85
C SER A 188 0.21 11.48 2.15
N GLU A 189 0.17 12.53 1.36
CA GLU A 189 -0.80 13.63 1.52
C GLU A 189 -2.22 13.11 1.27
N TYR A 190 -2.39 12.31 0.21
CA TYR A 190 -3.68 11.70 -0.09
C TYR A 190 -4.16 10.74 1.02
N ARG A 191 -3.27 9.90 1.56
CA ARG A 191 -3.58 8.99 2.65
C ARG A 191 -4.06 9.73 3.90
N ASN A 192 -3.37 10.82 4.28
CA ASN A 192 -3.71 11.59 5.47
C ASN A 192 -5.11 12.22 5.37
N ASP A 193 -5.51 12.67 4.18
CA ASP A 193 -6.84 13.23 3.94
C ASP A 193 -7.93 12.15 3.75
N HIS A 194 -7.53 10.89 3.49
CA HIS A 194 -8.44 9.77 3.22
C HIS A 194 -8.12 8.56 4.12
N PRO A 195 -8.25 8.68 5.45
CA PRO A 195 -8.06 7.55 6.36
C PRO A 195 -9.00 6.41 5.97
N VAL A 196 -8.53 5.16 6.16
CA VAL A 196 -9.27 3.95 5.74
C VAL A 196 -9.61 3.91 4.23
N MET A 197 -9.02 4.82 3.43
CA MET A 197 -9.15 4.89 1.97
C MET A 197 -10.58 5.14 1.44
N TYR A 198 -11.44 5.80 2.20
CA TYR A 198 -12.67 6.38 1.64
C TYR A 198 -12.34 7.65 0.84
N SER A 199 -12.98 7.81 -0.32
CA SER A 199 -12.69 8.86 -1.31
C SER A 199 -13.79 9.90 -1.47
N ASP A 200 -14.62 10.07 -0.45
CA ASP A 200 -15.66 11.09 -0.38
C ASP A 200 -15.09 12.47 0.02
N GLU A 201 -15.97 13.44 0.18
CA GLU A 201 -15.60 14.82 0.53
C GLU A 201 -14.74 14.89 1.79
N THR A 202 -13.65 15.64 1.73
CA THR A 202 -12.81 15.89 2.89
C THR A 202 -13.36 17.03 3.74
N VAL A 203 -13.48 16.76 5.03
CA VAL A 203 -13.99 17.71 6.03
C VAL A 203 -12.96 17.93 7.13
N ARG A 204 -13.10 19.03 7.86
CA ARG A 204 -12.35 19.25 9.08
C ARG A 204 -13.13 18.62 10.25
N ILE A 205 -12.49 17.69 10.92
CA ILE A 205 -13.05 17.03 12.10
C ILE A 205 -12.45 17.63 13.37
N HIS A 206 -13.27 17.65 14.43
CA HIS A 206 -12.91 18.12 15.76
C HIS A 206 -13.25 17.04 16.76
N LEU A 207 -12.24 16.59 17.49
CA LEU A 207 -12.36 15.55 18.51
C LEU A 207 -11.92 16.11 19.84
N SER A 208 -12.59 15.72 20.92
CA SER A 208 -12.10 15.92 22.29
C SER A 208 -11.84 14.53 22.87
N CYS A 209 -10.64 14.28 23.34
CA CYS A 209 -10.22 12.93 23.71
C CYS A 209 -9.14 12.91 24.77
N ASP A 210 -9.02 11.77 25.44
CA ASP A 210 -7.89 11.46 26.30
C ASP A 210 -6.59 11.44 25.49
N PRO A 211 -5.50 12.06 25.96
CA PRO A 211 -4.20 12.04 25.27
C PRO A 211 -3.67 10.63 24.95
N VAL A 212 -4.11 9.59 25.65
CA VAL A 212 -3.68 8.21 25.41
C VAL A 212 -3.94 7.74 23.96
N ILE A 213 -4.99 8.29 23.29
CA ILE A 213 -5.33 7.91 21.92
C ILE A 213 -4.57 8.71 20.85
N LEU A 214 -3.72 9.69 21.23
CA LEU A 214 -3.00 10.51 20.26
C LEU A 214 -2.11 9.69 19.33
N ASN A 215 -1.52 8.59 19.82
CA ASN A 215 -0.73 7.70 18.98
C ASN A 215 -1.58 7.12 17.83
N ASN A 216 -2.77 6.62 18.14
CA ASN A 216 -3.69 6.09 17.12
C ASN A 216 -4.12 7.18 16.13
N LEU A 217 -4.37 8.40 16.62
CA LEU A 217 -4.73 9.53 15.77
C LEU A 217 -3.58 9.92 14.82
N VAL A 218 -2.33 9.90 15.29
CA VAL A 218 -1.15 10.13 14.45
C VAL A 218 -1.00 9.02 13.41
N ASP A 219 -1.20 7.76 13.81
CA ASP A 219 -1.07 6.61 12.90
C ASP A 219 -2.10 6.65 11.76
N ASP A 220 -3.34 7.10 12.06
CA ASP A 220 -4.42 7.13 11.09
C ASP A 220 -4.51 8.44 10.28
N PHE A 221 -4.31 9.59 10.91
CA PHE A 221 -4.44 10.92 10.28
C PHE A 221 -3.10 11.59 9.95
N GLY A 222 -1.98 10.98 10.35
CA GLY A 222 -0.65 11.51 10.13
C GLY A 222 -0.32 12.71 11.05
N TRP A 223 0.84 13.33 10.81
CA TRP A 223 1.36 14.45 11.61
C TRP A 223 0.69 15.81 11.32
N SER A 224 -0.32 15.87 10.46
CA SER A 224 -1.06 17.10 10.14
C SER A 224 -2.13 17.46 11.17
N ILE A 225 -2.37 16.58 12.15
CA ILE A 225 -3.29 16.86 13.25
C ILE A 225 -2.78 18.04 14.09
N GLN A 226 -3.71 18.82 14.62
CA GLN A 226 -3.43 19.92 15.53
C GLN A 226 -4.07 19.63 16.88
N THR A 227 -3.31 19.80 17.95
CA THR A 227 -3.79 19.60 19.31
C THR A 227 -3.80 20.91 20.07
N ARG A 228 -4.74 21.04 21.00
CA ARG A 228 -4.80 22.13 21.98
C ARG A 228 -5.41 21.65 23.29
N ASP A 229 -5.00 22.25 24.38
CA ASP A 229 -5.63 22.01 25.68
C ASP A 229 -7.09 22.49 25.66
N ILE A 230 -7.94 21.76 26.36
CA ILE A 230 -9.32 22.17 26.61
C ILE A 230 -9.54 22.36 28.11
N LYS A 231 -10.45 23.28 28.42
CA LYS A 231 -10.93 23.47 29.81
C LYS A 231 -12.26 22.74 29.96
N ASP A 232 -12.20 21.44 30.11
CA ASP A 232 -13.37 20.62 30.39
C ASP A 232 -13.37 20.26 31.87
N PRO A 233 -14.38 20.68 32.66
CA PRO A 233 -14.44 20.37 34.09
C PRO A 233 -14.55 18.87 34.38
N ASP A 234 -15.20 18.11 33.52
CA ASP A 234 -15.41 16.67 33.68
C ASP A 234 -14.20 15.86 33.19
N HIS A 235 -13.41 16.43 32.28
CA HIS A 235 -12.24 15.80 31.68
C HIS A 235 -11.06 16.79 31.59
N PRO A 236 -10.42 17.15 32.73
CA PRO A 236 -9.42 18.22 32.79
C PRO A 236 -8.14 17.91 31.98
N ASP A 237 -7.85 16.63 31.78
CA ASP A 237 -6.65 16.16 31.05
C ASP A 237 -6.89 15.92 29.56
N TRP A 238 -8.12 16.10 29.08
CA TRP A 238 -8.43 15.88 27.68
C TRP A 238 -7.86 16.96 26.76
N VAL A 239 -7.59 16.58 25.53
CA VAL A 239 -7.12 17.48 24.47
C VAL A 239 -8.15 17.59 23.36
N HIS A 240 -8.18 18.76 22.74
CA HIS A 240 -8.93 18.97 21.52
C HIS A 240 -8.01 18.72 20.32
N VAL A 241 -8.44 17.85 19.42
CA VAL A 241 -7.72 17.50 18.20
C VAL A 241 -8.50 17.98 16.99
N THR A 242 -7.81 18.61 16.06
CA THR A 242 -8.36 18.98 14.75
C THR A 242 -7.58 18.22 13.67
N ALA A 243 -8.30 17.52 12.81
CA ALA A 243 -7.75 16.83 11.66
C ALA A 243 -8.56 17.11 10.39
N LYS A 244 -7.99 16.82 9.23
CA LYS A 244 -8.69 16.82 7.95
C LYS A 244 -8.83 15.37 7.50
N ALA A 245 -10.04 14.95 7.14
CA ALA A 245 -10.32 13.58 6.73
C ALA A 245 -11.51 13.50 5.78
N SER A 246 -11.62 12.42 5.02
CA SER A 246 -12.86 12.09 4.33
C SER A 246 -13.99 11.87 5.34
N LEU A 247 -15.20 12.30 5.01
CA LEU A 247 -16.36 12.25 5.91
C LEU A 247 -16.63 10.82 6.41
N MET A 248 -16.66 9.85 5.48
CA MET A 248 -16.87 8.44 5.82
C MET A 248 -15.65 7.84 6.54
N GLY A 249 -14.44 8.25 6.17
CA GLY A 249 -13.23 7.84 6.88
C GLY A 249 -13.25 8.26 8.34
N ALA A 250 -13.68 9.51 8.60
CA ALA A 250 -13.84 10.03 9.95
C ALA A 250 -14.96 9.32 10.76
N ALA A 251 -16.02 8.86 10.08
CA ALA A 251 -17.14 8.17 10.73
C ALA A 251 -16.83 6.70 11.07
N VAL A 252 -15.85 6.10 10.40
CA VAL A 252 -15.43 4.69 10.63
C VAL A 252 -14.30 4.60 11.67
N PHE A 253 -13.53 5.68 11.81
CA PHE A 253 -12.53 5.82 12.87
C PHE A 253 -13.18 5.92 14.27
#